data_183f4e12b5d6e2c621768ea0eef9f1ac
#
_entry.id   183f4e12b5d6e2c621768ea0eef9f1ac
#
_cell.length_a   1.000
_cell.length_b   1.000
_cell.length_c   1.000
_cell.angle_alpha   90.00
_cell.angle_beta   90.00
_cell.angle_gamma   90.00
#
_symmetry.space_group_name_H-M   'P 1'
#
loop_
_entity.id
_entity.type
_entity.pdbx_description
1 polymer ?
#
loop_
_entity_poly.entity_id
_entity_poly.type
_entity_poly.pdbx_seq_one_letter_code
_entity_poly.pdbx_strand_id
1 'polypeptide(L)'
;MKPDFDDERAFGGLRRLYGAGGYTRVRQARVAVVGVGGVGSWAVEALARSGVAALVLFDLDHVSESNINRQLQATTTSLGQAKVQALRERIVLIHPGCEVHAVEAFVTPENWPNILPLSVDAVPEPSAQAARARLGAGFGHAIRLRGCGRRQAAGHAGGCGGSGHDHA
;
A
#
# COMPACT_ATOMS: atom_id res chain seq x y z
N MET A 1 19.53 7.75 24.16
CA MET A 1 20.05 8.34 22.90
C MET A 1 19.70 7.37 21.79
N LYS A 2 18.81 7.74 20.84
CA LYS A 2 18.57 6.90 19.66
C LYS A 2 19.87 6.85 18.84
N PRO A 3 20.33 5.68 18.37
CA PRO A 3 21.48 5.64 17.48
C PRO A 3 21.18 6.47 16.24
N ASP A 4 22.19 7.20 15.77
CA ASP A 4 22.08 7.98 14.54
C ASP A 4 21.80 7.01 13.40
N PHE A 5 20.63 7.17 12.74
CA PHE A 5 20.22 6.29 11.65
C PHE A 5 20.99 6.68 10.37
N ASP A 6 21.81 5.77 9.89
CA ASP A 6 22.63 5.97 8.70
C ASP A 6 21.93 5.35 7.47
N ASP A 7 21.35 6.21 6.67
CA ASP A 7 20.65 5.85 5.43
C ASP A 7 21.53 5.08 4.43
N GLU A 8 22.80 5.45 4.30
CA GLU A 8 23.70 4.77 3.35
C GLU A 8 24.05 3.37 3.81
N ARG A 9 24.24 3.17 5.12
CA ARG A 9 24.41 1.81 5.68
C ARG A 9 23.15 0.97 5.55
N ALA A 10 21.98 1.59 5.75
CA ALA A 10 20.71 0.86 5.70
C ALA A 10 20.31 0.48 4.27
N PHE A 11 20.46 1.40 3.31
CA PHE A 11 19.86 1.26 1.98
C PHE A 11 20.87 1.23 0.83
N GLY A 12 22.14 1.60 1.06
CA GLY A 12 23.17 1.70 0.01
C GLY A 12 23.44 0.40 -0.75
N GLY A 13 23.14 -0.76 -0.13
CA GLY A 13 23.21 -2.06 -0.79
C GLY A 13 22.36 -2.18 -2.05
N LEU A 14 21.24 -1.44 -2.14
CA LEU A 14 20.36 -1.42 -3.31
C LEU A 14 21.03 -0.81 -4.55
N ARG A 15 22.09 -0.01 -4.36
CA ARG A 15 22.88 0.56 -5.46
C ARG A 15 23.55 -0.53 -6.30
N ARG A 16 23.95 -1.65 -5.68
CA ARG A 16 24.52 -2.80 -6.39
C ARG A 16 23.49 -3.49 -7.28
N LEU A 17 22.21 -3.47 -6.87
CA LEU A 17 21.13 -4.12 -7.59
C LEU A 17 20.58 -3.25 -8.73
N TYR A 18 20.39 -1.94 -8.47
CA TYR A 18 19.69 -1.03 -9.38
C TYR A 18 20.59 0.00 -10.06
N GLY A 19 21.89 0.00 -9.78
CA GLY A 19 22.81 1.06 -10.18
C GLY A 19 22.53 2.38 -9.45
N ALA A 20 23.40 3.38 -9.64
CA ALA A 20 23.28 4.68 -8.95
C ALA A 20 21.97 5.42 -9.31
N GLY A 21 21.61 5.46 -10.60
CA GLY A 21 20.38 6.12 -11.04
C GLY A 21 19.10 5.42 -10.56
N GLY A 22 19.08 4.09 -10.52
CA GLY A 22 17.97 3.32 -9.98
C GLY A 22 17.82 3.51 -8.46
N TYR A 23 18.93 3.48 -7.75
CA TYR A 23 18.96 3.75 -6.31
C TYR A 23 18.41 5.15 -5.98
N THR A 24 18.88 6.20 -6.69
CA THR A 24 18.38 7.55 -6.48
C THR A 24 16.87 7.66 -6.70
N ARG A 25 16.34 7.02 -7.76
CA ARG A 25 14.89 7.00 -8.02
C ARG A 25 14.10 6.32 -6.89
N VAL A 26 14.60 5.20 -6.37
CA VAL A 26 13.95 4.52 -5.23
C VAL A 26 13.97 5.41 -3.99
N ARG A 27 15.12 6.03 -3.67
CA ARG A 27 15.27 6.90 -2.52
C ARG A 27 14.43 8.18 -2.58
N GLN A 28 14.06 8.63 -3.77
CA GLN A 28 13.19 9.79 -3.99
C GLN A 28 11.72 9.41 -4.20
N ALA A 29 11.41 8.12 -4.29
CA ALA A 29 10.06 7.66 -4.56
C ALA A 29 9.09 8.02 -3.42
N ARG A 30 7.92 8.49 -3.81
CA ARG A 30 6.75 8.72 -2.94
C ARG A 30 5.65 7.79 -3.43
N VAL A 31 5.13 6.89 -2.60
CA VAL A 31 4.25 5.79 -3.03
C VAL A 31 2.95 5.81 -2.25
N ALA A 32 1.82 5.81 -2.96
CA ALA A 32 0.51 5.60 -2.38
C ALA A 32 0.13 4.11 -2.42
N VAL A 33 -0.28 3.56 -1.28
CA VAL A 33 -0.75 2.17 -1.16
C VAL A 33 -2.21 2.18 -0.72
N VAL A 34 -3.08 1.70 -1.61
CA VAL A 34 -4.52 1.61 -1.35
C VAL A 34 -4.88 0.20 -0.92
N GLY A 35 -5.35 0.07 0.32
CA GLY A 35 -5.62 -1.21 0.97
C GLY A 35 -4.35 -1.82 1.58
N VAL A 36 -4.27 -1.80 2.92
CA VAL A 36 -3.12 -2.33 3.66
C VAL A 36 -3.47 -3.64 4.40
N GLY A 37 -4.25 -4.49 3.75
CA GLY A 37 -4.58 -5.84 4.21
C GLY A 37 -3.44 -6.85 3.99
N GLY A 38 -3.81 -8.11 3.67
CA GLY A 38 -2.86 -9.23 3.58
C GLY A 38 -1.74 -9.07 2.55
N VAL A 39 -1.97 -8.37 1.43
CA VAL A 39 -0.94 -8.10 0.41
C VAL A 39 -0.33 -6.71 0.61
N GLY A 40 -1.19 -5.70 0.83
CA GLY A 40 -0.74 -4.30 0.94
C GLY A 40 0.21 -4.07 2.12
N SER A 41 -0.02 -4.71 3.26
CA SER A 41 0.86 -4.56 4.42
C SER A 41 2.29 -5.05 4.16
N TRP A 42 2.46 -6.16 3.47
CA TRP A 42 3.77 -6.68 3.09
C TRP A 42 4.47 -5.80 2.05
N ALA A 43 3.69 -5.23 1.10
CA ALA A 43 4.25 -4.29 0.14
C ALA A 43 4.72 -2.99 0.80
N VAL A 44 3.97 -2.46 1.76
CA VAL A 44 4.38 -1.30 2.57
C VAL A 44 5.69 -1.58 3.30
N GLU A 45 5.83 -2.74 3.93
CA GLU A 45 7.08 -3.17 4.56
C GLU A 45 8.24 -3.22 3.56
N ALA A 46 8.02 -3.83 2.40
CA ALA A 46 9.04 -3.95 1.36
C ALA A 46 9.49 -2.57 0.84
N LEU A 47 8.55 -1.64 0.63
CA LEU A 47 8.84 -0.27 0.22
C LEU A 47 9.64 0.49 1.28
N ALA A 48 9.23 0.39 2.55
CA ALA A 48 9.96 1.01 3.65
C ALA A 48 11.40 0.47 3.76
N ARG A 49 11.59 -0.84 3.62
CA ARG A 49 12.90 -1.50 3.60
C ARG A 49 13.72 -1.20 2.35
N SER A 50 13.08 -0.77 1.28
CA SER A 50 13.76 -0.26 0.09
C SER A 50 14.15 1.22 0.21
N GLY A 51 13.78 1.87 1.32
CA GLY A 51 14.19 3.24 1.63
C GLY A 51 13.48 4.30 0.79
N VAL A 52 12.21 4.11 0.43
CA VAL A 52 11.42 5.14 -0.28
C VAL A 52 11.27 6.40 0.57
N ALA A 53 11.18 7.58 -0.06
CA ALA A 53 11.10 8.86 0.63
C ALA A 53 9.78 9.03 1.41
N ALA A 54 8.66 8.60 0.82
CA ALA A 54 7.36 8.77 1.44
C ALA A 54 6.37 7.65 1.10
N LEU A 55 5.45 7.40 2.01
CA LEU A 55 4.33 6.46 1.87
C LEU A 55 3.02 7.14 2.25
N VAL A 56 2.00 7.00 1.41
CA VAL A 56 0.62 7.35 1.74
C VAL A 56 -0.18 6.07 1.82
N LEU A 57 -0.75 5.79 2.98
CA LEU A 57 -1.46 4.54 3.27
C LEU A 57 -2.95 4.82 3.39
N PHE A 58 -3.76 4.13 2.60
CA PHE A 58 -5.22 4.24 2.63
C PHE A 58 -5.86 2.93 3.06
N ASP A 59 -6.56 2.94 4.16
CA ASP A 59 -7.41 1.83 4.62
C ASP A 59 -8.33 2.36 5.72
N LEU A 60 -9.59 1.93 5.76
CA LEU A 60 -10.54 2.34 6.80
C LEU A 60 -10.65 1.31 7.94
N ASP A 61 -10.13 0.10 7.72
CA ASP A 61 -10.29 -0.99 8.67
C ASP A 61 -9.36 -0.86 9.89
N HIS A 62 -9.80 -1.51 10.96
CA HIS A 62 -9.01 -1.73 12.16
C HIS A 62 -8.45 -3.15 12.20
N VAL A 63 -7.39 -3.34 12.98
CA VAL A 63 -6.77 -4.63 13.19
C VAL A 63 -7.68 -5.52 14.02
N SER A 64 -7.94 -6.73 13.52
CA SER A 64 -8.69 -7.77 14.22
C SER A 64 -7.86 -9.05 14.40
N GLU A 65 -8.26 -9.90 15.33
CA GLU A 65 -7.58 -11.19 15.59
C GLU A 65 -7.47 -12.05 14.33
N SER A 66 -8.52 -12.06 13.50
CA SER A 66 -8.54 -12.81 12.24
C SER A 66 -7.53 -12.32 11.21
N ASN A 67 -6.89 -11.18 11.43
CA ASN A 67 -5.86 -10.63 10.55
C ASN A 67 -4.46 -11.16 10.86
N ILE A 68 -4.24 -11.66 12.08
CA ILE A 68 -2.91 -12.05 12.59
C ILE A 68 -2.21 -13.08 11.71
N ASN A 69 -2.97 -13.97 11.09
CA ASN A 69 -2.42 -15.05 10.28
C ASN A 69 -1.81 -14.61 8.93
N ARG A 70 -2.06 -13.35 8.47
CA ARG A 70 -1.64 -12.91 7.12
C ARG A 70 -1.34 -11.41 6.97
N GLN A 71 -1.65 -10.57 7.93
CA GLN A 71 -1.39 -9.13 7.86
C GLN A 71 -0.25 -8.75 8.78
N LEU A 72 0.76 -8.11 8.22
CA LEU A 72 2.02 -7.84 8.88
C LEU A 72 1.89 -7.00 10.15
N GLN A 73 1.00 -5.99 10.12
CA GLN A 73 0.76 -5.09 11.25
C GLN A 73 -0.11 -5.70 12.34
N ALA A 74 -0.75 -6.84 12.05
CA ALA A 74 -1.66 -7.46 12.99
C ALA A 74 -0.89 -8.30 14.02
N THR A 75 -0.86 -7.80 15.24
CA THR A 75 -0.24 -8.42 16.41
C THR A 75 -1.20 -8.30 17.59
N THR A 76 -0.94 -9.03 18.67
CA THR A 76 -1.76 -8.93 19.89
C THR A 76 -1.77 -7.51 20.48
N THR A 77 -0.70 -6.74 20.27
CA THR A 77 -0.54 -5.38 20.79
C THR A 77 -1.21 -4.31 19.92
N SER A 78 -1.50 -4.62 18.65
CA SER A 78 -2.13 -3.69 17.70
C SER A 78 -3.62 -3.94 17.49
N LEU A 79 -4.23 -4.90 18.20
CA LEU A 79 -5.67 -5.18 18.10
C LEU A 79 -6.50 -3.94 18.39
N GLY A 80 -7.48 -3.67 17.52
CA GLY A 80 -8.35 -2.50 17.61
C GLY A 80 -7.75 -1.19 17.06
N GLN A 81 -6.46 -1.15 16.77
CA GLN A 81 -5.81 0.02 16.16
C GLN A 81 -6.17 0.12 14.67
N ALA A 82 -6.28 1.34 14.13
CA ALA A 82 -6.41 1.53 12.68
C ALA A 82 -5.20 0.90 11.95
N LYS A 83 -5.45 0.13 10.89
CA LYS A 83 -4.39 -0.59 10.16
C LYS A 83 -3.29 0.32 9.64
N VAL A 84 -3.67 1.51 9.15
CA VAL A 84 -2.72 2.50 8.63
C VAL A 84 -1.83 3.08 9.73
N GLN A 85 -2.35 3.25 10.96
CA GLN A 85 -1.57 3.72 12.10
C GLN A 85 -0.60 2.66 12.60
N ALA A 86 -1.05 1.41 12.73
CA ALA A 86 -0.19 0.30 13.11
C ALA A 86 1.01 0.14 12.15
N LEU A 87 0.77 0.30 10.85
CA LEU A 87 1.85 0.29 9.85
C LEU A 87 2.76 1.51 9.94
N ARG A 88 2.21 2.71 10.16
CA ARG A 88 3.01 3.91 10.34
C ARG A 88 4.01 3.75 11.50
N GLU A 89 3.54 3.27 12.64
CA GLU A 89 4.40 3.02 13.81
C GLU A 89 5.51 2.02 13.47
N ARG A 90 5.17 0.96 12.74
CA ARG A 90 6.13 -0.04 12.30
C ARG A 90 7.17 0.53 11.33
N ILE A 91 6.75 1.37 10.37
CA ILE A 91 7.67 1.99 9.40
C ILE A 91 8.71 2.86 10.11
N VAL A 92 8.32 3.63 11.13
CA VAL A 92 9.25 4.46 11.92
C VAL A 92 10.37 3.63 12.56
N LEU A 93 10.12 2.37 12.91
CA LEU A 93 11.14 1.48 13.45
C LEU A 93 12.11 0.95 12.38
N ILE A 94 11.70 0.95 11.09
CA ILE A 94 12.48 0.44 9.97
C ILE A 94 13.22 1.57 9.25
N HIS A 95 12.51 2.65 8.97
CA HIS A 95 12.99 3.80 8.22
C HIS A 95 12.49 5.09 8.87
N PRO A 96 13.19 5.60 9.89
CA PRO A 96 12.77 6.81 10.64
C PRO A 96 12.65 8.06 9.77
N GLY A 97 13.40 8.12 8.65
CA GLY A 97 13.36 9.23 7.68
C GLY A 97 12.24 9.15 6.65
N CYS A 98 11.44 8.07 6.62
CA CYS A 98 10.31 7.96 5.71
C CYS A 98 9.15 8.85 6.16
N GLU A 99 8.66 9.72 5.27
CA GLU A 99 7.44 10.49 5.51
C GLU A 99 6.22 9.58 5.34
N VAL A 100 5.41 9.37 6.39
CA VAL A 100 4.26 8.47 6.33
C VAL A 100 2.97 9.21 6.63
N HIS A 101 2.07 9.23 5.64
CA HIS A 101 0.71 9.73 5.76
C HIS A 101 -0.26 8.56 5.91
N ALA A 102 -0.87 8.44 7.08
CA ALA A 102 -1.91 7.45 7.37
C ALA A 102 -3.29 8.08 7.16
N VAL A 103 -4.05 7.57 6.19
CA VAL A 103 -5.36 8.09 5.80
C VAL A 103 -6.41 7.01 6.04
N GLU A 104 -7.24 7.22 7.07
CA GLU A 104 -8.33 6.31 7.46
C GLU A 104 -9.57 6.57 6.59
N ALA A 105 -9.47 6.21 5.31
CA ALA A 105 -10.55 6.39 4.36
C ALA A 105 -10.49 5.38 3.22
N PHE A 106 -11.65 5.15 2.59
CA PHE A 106 -11.70 4.47 1.30
C PHE A 106 -11.36 5.43 0.17
N VAL A 107 -10.59 4.94 -0.80
CA VAL A 107 -10.36 5.65 -2.05
C VAL A 107 -11.49 5.33 -3.02
N THR A 108 -12.20 6.36 -3.47
CA THR A 108 -13.28 6.28 -4.45
C THR A 108 -12.97 7.19 -5.64
N PRO A 109 -13.64 7.01 -6.79
CA PRO A 109 -13.49 7.92 -7.93
C PRO A 109 -13.81 9.38 -7.56
N GLU A 110 -14.77 9.59 -6.64
CA GLU A 110 -15.27 10.90 -6.28
C GLU A 110 -14.29 11.66 -5.36
N ASN A 111 -13.55 10.95 -4.50
CA ASN A 111 -12.59 11.59 -3.58
C ASN A 111 -11.16 11.62 -4.11
N TRP A 112 -10.87 10.86 -5.18
CA TRP A 112 -9.57 10.88 -5.82
C TRP A 112 -9.48 12.01 -6.86
N PRO A 113 -8.40 12.81 -6.97
CA PRO A 113 -7.16 12.73 -6.19
C PRO A 113 -7.16 13.58 -4.91
N ASN A 114 -8.26 14.26 -4.58
CA ASN A 114 -8.34 15.25 -3.48
C ASN A 114 -8.00 14.67 -2.09
N ILE A 115 -8.11 13.35 -1.94
CA ILE A 115 -7.73 12.64 -0.71
C ILE A 115 -6.22 12.52 -0.51
N LEU A 116 -5.41 12.81 -1.56
CA LEU A 116 -3.97 12.79 -1.46
C LEU A 116 -3.48 14.00 -0.65
N PRO A 117 -2.51 13.81 0.27
CA PRO A 117 -1.82 14.92 0.89
C PRO A 117 -1.15 15.82 -0.16
N LEU A 118 -1.12 17.14 0.10
CA LEU A 118 -0.55 18.15 -0.82
C LEU A 118 0.91 17.89 -1.22
N SER A 119 1.63 17.10 -0.42
CA SER A 119 3.02 16.71 -0.70
C SER A 119 3.16 15.64 -1.80
N VAL A 120 2.05 15.09 -2.28
CA VAL A 120 2.00 14.08 -3.34
C VAL A 120 1.31 14.70 -4.55
N ASP A 121 2.07 14.95 -5.62
CA ASP A 121 1.48 15.49 -6.85
C ASP A 121 0.47 14.50 -7.42
N ALA A 122 -0.76 14.94 -7.55
CA ALA A 122 -1.85 14.13 -8.04
C ALA A 122 -1.72 13.83 -9.54
N VAL A 123 -2.11 12.64 -9.94
CA VAL A 123 -2.20 12.25 -11.35
C VAL A 123 -3.58 12.58 -11.89
N PRO A 124 -3.66 13.18 -13.06
CA PRO A 124 -4.94 13.33 -13.72
C PRO A 124 -5.48 11.95 -14.14
N GLU A 125 -6.74 11.74 -13.82
CA GLU A 125 -7.64 10.66 -14.19
C GLU A 125 -7.37 9.23 -13.67
N PRO A 126 -8.26 8.73 -12.80
CA PRO A 126 -8.40 7.31 -12.55
C PRO A 126 -9.47 6.72 -13.46
N SER A 127 -9.13 5.79 -14.33
CA SER A 127 -10.12 4.80 -14.71
C SER A 127 -10.44 3.96 -13.47
N ALA A 128 -11.71 3.58 -13.28
CA ALA A 128 -12.23 2.89 -12.09
C ALA A 128 -11.50 1.56 -11.71
N GLN A 129 -10.42 1.23 -12.36
CA GLN A 129 -9.64 0.00 -12.17
C GLN A 129 -8.17 0.22 -11.85
N ALA A 130 -7.66 1.44 -11.91
CA ALA A 130 -6.27 1.72 -11.60
C ALA A 130 -6.12 3.15 -11.07
N ALA A 131 -6.16 3.32 -9.75
CA ALA A 131 -5.61 4.53 -9.16
C ALA A 131 -4.10 4.54 -9.44
N ARG A 132 -3.67 5.38 -10.38
CA ARG A 132 -2.26 5.62 -10.66
C ARG A 132 -1.90 6.92 -9.96
N ALA A 133 -1.14 6.86 -8.90
CA ALA A 133 -0.48 8.03 -8.37
C ALA A 133 0.78 8.27 -9.21
N ARG A 134 0.93 9.44 -9.80
CA ARG A 134 2.22 9.94 -10.22
C ARG A 134 2.87 10.62 -9.03
N LEU A 135 4.10 10.30 -8.83
CA LEU A 135 4.86 10.77 -7.71
C LEU A 135 5.92 11.73 -8.24
N GLY A 136 5.76 13.01 -7.94
CA GLY A 136 6.71 14.07 -8.21
C GLY A 136 7.28 14.21 -9.63
N ALA A 137 7.70 15.36 -10.05
CA ALA A 137 8.27 15.60 -11.37
C ALA A 137 9.38 14.58 -11.70
N GLY A 138 9.00 13.52 -12.37
CA GLY A 138 9.97 12.62 -12.94
C GLY A 138 9.66 11.13 -12.91
N PHE A 139 9.04 10.53 -11.95
CA PHE A 139 8.74 9.09 -11.99
C PHE A 139 7.96 8.63 -10.77
N GLY A 140 6.72 8.22 -10.94
CA GLY A 140 5.97 7.57 -9.90
C GLY A 140 4.98 6.57 -10.45
N HIS A 141 5.02 5.39 -9.91
CA HIS A 141 4.01 4.38 -10.18
C HIS A 141 3.25 4.14 -8.87
N ALA A 142 1.92 4.28 -8.91
CA ALA A 142 1.11 3.73 -7.83
C ALA A 142 1.05 2.22 -7.99
N ILE A 143 1.42 1.52 -6.97
CA ILE A 143 1.22 0.07 -6.89
C ILE A 143 -0.13 -0.15 -6.24
N ARG A 144 -1.16 -0.47 -7.03
CA ARG A 144 -2.40 -1.01 -6.50
C ARG A 144 -2.22 -2.48 -6.25
N LEU A 145 -2.11 -2.86 -5.00
CA LEU A 145 -2.16 -4.26 -4.60
C LEU A 145 -3.62 -4.62 -4.32
N ARG A 146 -4.21 -5.45 -5.19
CA ARG A 146 -5.52 -6.05 -4.91
C ARG A 146 -5.33 -7.10 -3.82
N GLY A 147 -5.76 -6.78 -2.61
CA GLY A 147 -6.12 -7.81 -1.65
C GLY A 147 -7.34 -8.58 -2.18
N CYS A 148 -7.35 -9.89 -2.01
CA CYS A 148 -8.53 -10.72 -2.27
C CYS A 148 -9.59 -10.40 -1.21
N GLY A 149 -10.32 -9.29 -1.39
CA GLY A 149 -11.51 -8.95 -0.61
C GLY A 149 -12.65 -9.84 -1.07
N ARG A 150 -13.31 -10.54 -0.15
CA ARG A 150 -14.57 -11.22 -0.40
C ARG A 150 -15.50 -10.25 -1.13
N ARG A 151 -15.96 -10.65 -2.32
CA ARG A 151 -17.13 -10.03 -2.92
C ARG A 151 -18.27 -10.19 -1.91
N GLN A 152 -18.77 -9.11 -1.34
CA GLN A 152 -20.13 -9.11 -0.81
C GLN A 152 -21.05 -9.43 -1.98
N ALA A 153 -21.67 -10.57 -1.91
CA ALA A 153 -22.69 -11.01 -2.83
C ALA A 153 -23.90 -10.08 -2.67
N ALA A 154 -23.99 -9.08 -3.54
CA ALA A 154 -25.28 -8.50 -3.88
C ALA A 154 -25.99 -9.57 -4.71
N GLY A 155 -27.09 -10.09 -4.17
CA GLY A 155 -27.90 -11.12 -4.80
C GLY A 155 -28.41 -10.66 -6.17
N HIS A 156 -28.08 -11.44 -7.18
CA HIS A 156 -28.90 -11.53 -8.38
C HIS A 156 -28.96 -13.00 -8.77
N ALA A 157 -30.15 -13.55 -8.60
CA ALA A 157 -30.56 -14.83 -9.15
C ALA A 157 -30.49 -14.74 -10.69
N GLY A 158 -29.64 -15.53 -11.29
CA GLY A 158 -29.53 -15.70 -12.73
C GLY A 158 -29.17 -17.15 -13.01
N GLY A 159 -30.14 -17.93 -13.46
CA GLY A 159 -30.07 -19.37 -13.65
C GLY A 159 -29.00 -19.77 -14.65
N CYS A 160 -28.26 -20.80 -14.30
CA CYS A 160 -27.42 -21.55 -15.21
C CYS A 160 -28.27 -22.67 -15.80
N GLY A 161 -28.75 -22.48 -17.05
CA GLY A 161 -29.38 -23.52 -17.85
C GLY A 161 -28.33 -24.55 -18.25
N GLY A 162 -28.50 -25.77 -17.76
CA GLY A 162 -27.77 -26.93 -18.22
C GLY A 162 -28.30 -27.36 -19.59
N SER A 163 -27.44 -27.39 -20.60
CA SER A 163 -27.67 -28.14 -21.83
C SER A 163 -27.07 -29.52 -21.68
N GLY A 164 -27.94 -30.53 -21.58
CA GLY A 164 -27.55 -31.94 -21.70
C GLY A 164 -27.02 -32.24 -23.10
N HIS A 165 -26.03 -33.09 -23.14
CA HIS A 165 -25.67 -33.85 -24.34
C HIS A 165 -25.76 -35.32 -23.97
N ASP A 166 -26.86 -35.92 -24.46
CA ASP A 166 -26.97 -37.36 -24.66
C ASP A 166 -25.98 -37.81 -25.74
N HIS A 167 -25.22 -38.82 -25.46
CA HIS A 167 -24.69 -39.73 -26.48
C HIS A 167 -24.95 -41.18 -26.05
N ALA A 168 -25.70 -41.84 -26.92
CA ALA A 168 -25.92 -43.29 -26.96
C ALA A 168 -24.62 -44.08 -27.08
#